data_8840fbe3a5891e2a33fbeca26c667b77
#
_entry.id   8840fbe3a5891e2a33fbeca26c667b77
#
_cell.length_a   1.000
_cell.length_b   1.000
_cell.length_c   1.000
_cell.angle_alpha   90.00
_cell.angle_beta   90.00
_cell.angle_gamma   90.00
#
_symmetry.space_group_name_H-M   'P 1'
#
loop_
_entity.id
_entity.type
_entity.pdbx_description
1 polymer ?
#
loop_
_entity_poly.entity_id
_entity_poly.type
_entity_poly.pdbx_seq_one_letter_code
_entity_poly.pdbx_strand_id
1 'polypeptide(L)'
;MRSKSLALIAVGTGLAVAMTACGANSSSGGGSSTGTSDTGSAAGGTKVGVILPETASSARWEGFDKPLLTAALKAEGLDADIQNAQGDNQKFTTLADGMINSGVKVLIIASPDSSVGAAVAAKADAQGIPVIDYDRLNLGGSSKYYVSFDNVKVGELQGQGLATALKDKKGAEVIQIEGAPTDNNATLFTEGQEKILKPLYTSGDLKLVQSQPIEKWDNQIGATVFEQILTGNGQKVDGVVAANDGLAGAVITVLKKFNLNGKVPVTGQDATPDGLQAVLRGDQYMTVFKPIKAEAEATAKLAGLLAKGDTAGADKIATGVTKDTTGNRDVKSVLLDAQLITKDKVKTVVDAGAVKASEICVADLAAVCTELGIK
;
A
#
# COMPACT_ATOMS: atom_id res chain seq x y z
N MET A 1 -15.35 -43.97 39.43
CA MET A 1 -15.96 -45.25 39.01
C MET A 1 -15.66 -45.45 37.50
N ARG A 2 -14.84 -46.47 37.29
CA ARG A 2 -14.78 -47.43 36.15
C ARG A 2 -14.81 -46.82 34.74
N SER A 3 -13.68 -46.75 34.07
CA SER A 3 -12.93 -47.79 33.32
C SER A 3 -13.75 -48.42 32.20
N LYS A 4 -13.26 -48.37 30.96
CA LYS A 4 -12.82 -49.53 30.22
C LYS A 4 -12.20 -49.16 28.85
N SER A 5 -10.99 -49.59 28.71
CA SER A 5 -10.23 -49.73 27.49
C SER A 5 -10.83 -50.80 26.59
N LEU A 6 -10.61 -50.74 25.29
CA LEU A 6 -10.40 -51.93 24.45
C LEU A 6 -9.59 -51.54 23.18
N ALA A 7 -8.41 -52.15 23.13
CA ALA A 7 -7.58 -52.26 21.94
C ALA A 7 -8.05 -53.46 21.09
N LEU A 8 -7.88 -53.42 19.82
CA LEU A 8 -7.68 -54.63 19.00
C LEU A 8 -6.86 -54.37 17.73
N ILE A 9 -5.92 -55.24 17.56
CA ILE A 9 -4.87 -55.43 16.58
C ILE A 9 -5.44 -56.20 15.39
N ALA A 10 -4.91 -56.00 14.17
CA ALA A 10 -4.61 -57.00 13.13
C ALA A 10 -4.00 -56.25 11.92
N VAL A 11 -2.76 -56.38 11.54
CA VAL A 11 -1.98 -57.45 10.89
C VAL A 11 -2.51 -57.85 9.49
N GLY A 12 -1.65 -57.71 8.50
CA GLY A 12 -1.81 -58.39 7.20
C GLY A 12 -1.03 -57.72 6.06
N THR A 13 0.25 -58.07 5.87
CA THR A 13 0.97 -58.56 4.67
C THR A 13 0.65 -57.88 3.34
N GLY A 14 1.51 -57.20 2.58
CA GLY A 14 2.77 -57.71 2.01
C GLY A 14 2.56 -58.17 0.56
N LEU A 15 3.03 -57.37 -0.44
CA LEU A 15 3.50 -58.01 -1.70
C LEU A 15 4.45 -57.03 -2.43
N ALA A 16 5.69 -57.41 -2.50
CA ALA A 16 6.71 -56.84 -3.38
C ALA A 16 6.62 -57.58 -4.74
N VAL A 17 6.72 -56.84 -5.85
CA VAL A 17 7.10 -57.41 -7.14
C VAL A 17 8.15 -56.52 -7.76
N ALA A 18 9.36 -57.04 -7.77
CA ALA A 18 10.45 -56.62 -8.65
C ALA A 18 10.40 -57.52 -9.91
N MET A 19 10.82 -56.99 -11.03
CA MET A 19 11.56 -57.75 -12.09
C MET A 19 11.76 -56.83 -13.28
N THR A 20 13.00 -56.44 -13.59
CA THR A 20 13.97 -57.09 -14.55
C THR A 20 13.46 -57.02 -15.99
N ALA A 21 14.20 -56.78 -17.00
CA ALA A 21 15.62 -56.86 -17.30
C ALA A 21 15.89 -56.35 -18.72
N CYS A 22 17.09 -55.95 -18.95
CA CYS A 22 17.99 -56.14 -20.08
C CYS A 22 17.47 -56.44 -21.49
N GLY A 23 18.03 -55.71 -22.43
CA GLY A 23 18.13 -56.10 -23.83
C GLY A 23 19.14 -55.27 -24.56
N ALA A 24 20.40 -55.68 -24.53
CA ALA A 24 21.46 -55.16 -25.39
C ALA A 24 21.31 -55.70 -26.80
N ASN A 25 21.51 -54.92 -27.81
CA ASN A 25 22.23 -55.38 -29.00
C ASN A 25 22.92 -54.24 -29.76
N SER A 26 24.17 -54.51 -30.07
CA SER A 26 25.12 -53.67 -30.77
C SER A 26 24.88 -53.72 -32.29
N SER A 27 25.12 -52.61 -33.00
CA SER A 27 26.01 -52.64 -34.18
C SER A 27 26.29 -51.21 -34.70
N SER A 28 27.52 -50.87 -34.70
CA SER A 28 28.38 -50.02 -35.52
C SER A 28 27.77 -49.17 -36.66
N GLY A 29 28.11 -47.87 -36.66
CA GLY A 29 28.02 -46.98 -37.83
C GLY A 29 28.48 -45.60 -37.45
N GLY A 30 29.67 -45.22 -37.83
CA GLY A 30 30.31 -43.92 -37.50
C GLY A 30 29.64 -42.71 -38.21
N GLY A 31 29.65 -41.60 -37.54
CA GLY A 31 29.27 -40.33 -38.08
C GLY A 31 29.53 -39.25 -37.03
N SER A 32 30.70 -38.62 -37.09
CA SER A 32 31.00 -37.38 -36.35
C SER A 32 30.04 -36.30 -36.77
N SER A 33 29.15 -35.90 -35.85
CA SER A 33 28.48 -34.62 -35.88
C SER A 33 28.64 -34.01 -34.49
N THR A 34 29.48 -32.96 -34.44
CA THR A 34 29.54 -32.01 -33.33
C THR A 34 28.16 -31.40 -33.11
N GLY A 35 27.36 -32.06 -32.31
CA GLY A 35 26.12 -31.49 -31.76
C GLY A 35 26.49 -30.56 -30.64
N THR A 36 26.50 -29.29 -30.93
CA THR A 36 26.40 -28.23 -29.93
C THR A 36 25.13 -28.51 -29.13
N SER A 37 25.33 -28.99 -27.93
CA SER A 37 24.24 -29.05 -26.93
C SER A 37 23.88 -27.61 -26.61
N ASP A 38 22.93 -27.09 -27.37
CA ASP A 38 22.21 -25.88 -26.99
C ASP A 38 21.33 -26.27 -25.78
N THR A 39 21.97 -26.23 -24.60
CA THR A 39 21.23 -26.18 -23.35
C THR A 39 20.54 -24.83 -23.36
N GLY A 40 19.36 -24.79 -23.98
CA GLY A 40 18.40 -23.73 -23.80
C GLY A 40 18.11 -23.60 -22.31
N SER A 41 18.97 -22.85 -21.61
CA SER A 41 18.64 -22.28 -20.33
C SER A 41 17.37 -21.49 -20.58
N ALA A 42 16.22 -22.01 -20.15
CA ALA A 42 15.06 -21.19 -19.96
C ALA A 42 15.56 -20.02 -19.10
N ALA A 43 15.67 -18.85 -19.70
CA ALA A 43 16.10 -17.65 -19.01
C ALA A 43 15.01 -17.32 -18.00
N GLY A 44 15.09 -17.94 -16.83
CA GLY A 44 14.33 -17.53 -15.66
C GLY A 44 14.74 -16.10 -15.38
N GLY A 45 13.78 -15.16 -15.42
CA GLY A 45 14.04 -13.76 -15.13
C GLY A 45 14.74 -13.58 -13.78
N THR A 46 15.43 -12.48 -13.60
CA THR A 46 16.05 -12.16 -12.30
C THR A 46 14.95 -12.05 -11.24
N LYS A 47 15.00 -12.89 -10.19
CA LYS A 47 13.97 -12.95 -9.15
C LYS A 47 13.97 -11.73 -8.26
N VAL A 48 12.81 -11.16 -8.03
CA VAL A 48 12.56 -10.03 -7.12
C VAL A 48 11.41 -10.41 -6.18
N GLY A 49 11.60 -10.17 -4.88
CA GLY A 49 10.54 -10.34 -3.89
C GLY A 49 9.81 -9.03 -3.63
N VAL A 50 8.49 -9.09 -3.51
CA VAL A 50 7.65 -7.95 -3.14
C VAL A 50 6.69 -8.34 -2.03
N ILE A 51 6.64 -7.57 -0.95
CA ILE A 51 5.69 -7.82 0.14
C ILE A 51 4.86 -6.56 0.38
N LEU A 52 3.55 -6.69 0.16
CA LEU A 52 2.55 -5.65 0.43
C LEU A 52 1.99 -5.80 1.85
N PRO A 53 1.53 -4.71 2.49
CA PRO A 53 1.27 -4.72 3.92
C PRO A 53 -0.05 -5.38 4.32
N GLU A 54 -1.15 -5.00 3.69
CA GLU A 54 -2.50 -5.44 4.07
C GLU A 54 -3.51 -5.39 2.92
N THR A 55 -4.75 -5.80 3.20
CA THR A 55 -5.85 -5.80 2.23
C THR A 55 -7.09 -5.04 2.73
N ALA A 56 -7.17 -4.74 4.02
CA ALA A 56 -8.38 -4.23 4.66
C ALA A 56 -8.43 -2.70 4.79
N SER A 57 -7.29 -2.02 4.88
CA SER A 57 -7.22 -0.58 5.11
C SER A 57 -7.51 0.25 3.87
N SER A 58 -7.04 -0.21 2.72
CA SER A 58 -7.21 0.44 1.43
C SER A 58 -7.26 -0.59 0.32
N ALA A 59 -8.16 -0.38 -0.63
CA ALA A 59 -8.28 -1.21 -1.83
C ALA A 59 -7.05 -1.10 -2.76
N ARG A 60 -6.15 -0.12 -2.52
CA ARG A 60 -5.01 0.15 -3.39
C ARG A 60 -4.08 -1.06 -3.52
N TRP A 61 -3.75 -1.75 -2.41
CA TRP A 61 -2.70 -2.77 -2.39
C TRP A 61 -2.93 -3.93 -3.36
N GLU A 62 -4.12 -4.55 -3.33
CA GLU A 62 -4.46 -5.64 -4.25
C GLU A 62 -5.04 -5.13 -5.57
N GLY A 63 -5.80 -4.01 -5.54
CA GLY A 63 -6.48 -3.46 -6.72
C GLY A 63 -5.58 -2.67 -7.66
N PHE A 64 -4.56 -2.00 -7.13
CA PHE A 64 -3.69 -1.10 -7.92
C PHE A 64 -2.21 -1.46 -7.80
N ASP A 65 -1.63 -1.47 -6.59
CA ASP A 65 -0.19 -1.68 -6.41
C ASP A 65 0.28 -3.01 -6.97
N LYS A 66 -0.40 -4.11 -6.62
CA LYS A 66 -0.01 -5.45 -7.07
C LYS A 66 -0.02 -5.62 -8.59
N PRO A 67 -1.10 -5.31 -9.33
CA PRO A 67 -1.09 -5.43 -10.79
C PRO A 67 -0.13 -4.45 -11.47
N LEU A 68 0.03 -3.22 -10.96
CA LEU A 68 0.93 -2.23 -11.52
C LEU A 68 2.40 -2.61 -11.30
N LEU A 69 2.78 -3.08 -10.10
CA LEU A 69 4.12 -3.62 -9.82
C LEU A 69 4.40 -4.85 -10.67
N THR A 70 3.42 -5.78 -10.81
CA THR A 70 3.56 -6.95 -11.68
C THR A 70 3.89 -6.55 -13.11
N ALA A 71 3.15 -5.59 -13.66
CA ALA A 71 3.36 -5.12 -15.02
C ALA A 71 4.70 -4.38 -15.17
N ALA A 72 5.04 -3.49 -14.22
CA ALA A 72 6.25 -2.68 -14.28
C ALA A 72 7.52 -3.53 -14.11
N LEU A 73 7.55 -4.47 -13.14
CA LEU A 73 8.68 -5.37 -12.93
C LEU A 73 8.88 -6.31 -14.13
N LYS A 74 7.80 -6.81 -14.71
CA LYS A 74 7.86 -7.60 -15.95
C LYS A 74 8.43 -6.79 -17.11
N ALA A 75 8.09 -5.53 -17.25
CA ALA A 75 8.61 -4.65 -18.30
C ALA A 75 10.13 -4.42 -18.17
N GLU A 76 10.66 -4.46 -16.95
CA GLU A 76 12.11 -4.41 -16.67
C GLU A 76 12.80 -5.79 -16.80
N GLY A 77 12.09 -6.84 -17.22
CA GLY A 77 12.60 -8.21 -17.39
C GLY A 77 12.83 -8.95 -16.08
N LEU A 78 12.13 -8.53 -15.01
CA LEU A 78 12.22 -9.13 -13.68
C LEU A 78 11.11 -10.14 -13.45
N ASP A 79 11.44 -11.23 -12.74
CA ASP A 79 10.50 -12.26 -12.28
C ASP A 79 10.11 -11.98 -10.83
N ALA A 80 8.91 -11.47 -10.62
CA ALA A 80 8.46 -10.95 -9.34
C ALA A 80 7.55 -11.93 -8.60
N ASP A 81 7.93 -12.30 -7.37
CA ASP A 81 7.04 -12.93 -6.38
C ASP A 81 6.41 -11.83 -5.52
N ILE A 82 5.11 -11.56 -5.73
CA ILE A 82 4.38 -10.50 -5.03
C ILE A 82 3.38 -11.11 -4.06
N GLN A 83 3.64 -10.97 -2.77
CA GLN A 83 2.84 -11.50 -1.67
C GLN A 83 2.25 -10.36 -0.82
N ASN A 84 1.25 -10.68 0.00
CA ASN A 84 0.62 -9.73 0.92
C ASN A 84 0.60 -10.28 2.35
N ALA A 85 1.07 -9.48 3.29
CA ALA A 85 1.15 -9.83 4.70
C ALA A 85 -0.21 -9.84 5.42
N GLN A 86 -1.24 -9.21 4.83
CA GLN A 86 -2.59 -9.13 5.39
C GLN A 86 -2.67 -8.47 6.77
N GLY A 87 -1.81 -7.48 7.04
CA GLY A 87 -1.74 -6.76 8.31
C GLY A 87 -1.09 -7.58 9.45
N ASP A 88 -0.47 -8.73 9.12
CA ASP A 88 0.16 -9.62 10.10
C ASP A 88 1.69 -9.51 10.04
N ASN A 89 2.30 -9.02 11.14
CA ASN A 89 3.74 -8.84 11.25
C ASN A 89 4.52 -10.15 11.16
N GLN A 90 3.98 -11.24 11.71
CA GLN A 90 4.64 -12.56 11.67
C GLN A 90 4.61 -13.12 10.24
N LYS A 91 3.48 -12.98 9.55
CA LYS A 91 3.35 -13.36 8.14
C LYS A 91 4.30 -12.56 7.26
N PHE A 92 4.41 -11.24 7.49
CA PHE A 92 5.36 -10.36 6.78
C PHE A 92 6.79 -10.88 6.90
N THR A 93 7.23 -11.18 8.13
CA THR A 93 8.56 -11.74 8.40
C THR A 93 8.76 -13.10 7.73
N THR A 94 7.76 -13.99 7.81
CA THR A 94 7.83 -15.34 7.20
C THR A 94 7.94 -15.27 5.68
N LEU A 95 7.18 -14.38 5.03
CA LEU A 95 7.27 -14.14 3.58
C LEU A 95 8.65 -13.62 3.20
N ALA A 96 9.17 -12.64 3.94
CA ALA A 96 10.51 -12.09 3.71
C ALA A 96 11.60 -13.18 3.83
N ASP A 97 11.54 -14.01 4.87
CA ASP A 97 12.45 -15.12 5.06
C ASP A 97 12.41 -16.10 3.90
N GLY A 98 11.23 -16.45 3.43
CA GLY A 98 11.05 -17.30 2.25
C GLY A 98 11.68 -16.71 1.00
N MET A 99 11.45 -15.42 0.73
CA MET A 99 12.01 -14.71 -0.43
C MET A 99 13.54 -14.60 -0.35
N ILE A 100 14.09 -14.21 0.79
CA ILE A 100 15.54 -14.13 1.03
C ILE A 100 16.18 -15.51 0.79
N ASN A 101 15.63 -16.57 1.38
CA ASN A 101 16.14 -17.93 1.23
C ASN A 101 16.00 -18.46 -0.21
N SER A 102 15.03 -18.00 -0.99
CA SER A 102 14.88 -18.34 -2.40
C SER A 102 15.87 -17.66 -3.32
N GLY A 103 16.67 -16.73 -2.78
CA GLY A 103 17.76 -16.05 -3.51
C GLY A 103 17.29 -14.91 -4.41
N VAL A 104 16.25 -14.17 -4.01
CA VAL A 104 15.86 -12.93 -4.70
C VAL A 104 17.04 -11.96 -4.77
N LYS A 105 17.12 -11.21 -5.85
CA LYS A 105 18.20 -10.23 -6.08
C LYS A 105 17.89 -8.84 -5.51
N VAL A 106 16.63 -8.55 -5.32
CA VAL A 106 16.13 -7.31 -4.70
C VAL A 106 14.89 -7.69 -3.87
N LEU A 107 14.73 -7.06 -2.73
CA LEU A 107 13.53 -7.14 -1.91
C LEU A 107 12.85 -5.78 -1.87
N ILE A 108 11.57 -5.72 -2.24
CA ILE A 108 10.72 -4.53 -2.22
C ILE A 108 9.70 -4.74 -1.10
N ILE A 109 9.63 -3.82 -0.15
CA ILE A 109 8.76 -3.99 1.02
C ILE A 109 7.92 -2.75 1.30
N ALA A 110 6.63 -2.98 1.53
CA ALA A 110 5.74 -2.07 2.23
C ALA A 110 5.31 -2.77 3.52
N SER A 111 5.82 -2.36 4.65
CA SER A 111 5.58 -3.09 5.90
C SER A 111 4.29 -2.64 6.60
N PRO A 112 3.61 -3.53 7.33
CA PRO A 112 2.51 -3.15 8.21
C PRO A 112 2.98 -2.39 9.47
N ASP A 113 4.26 -2.55 9.83
CA ASP A 113 4.90 -1.92 10.98
C ASP A 113 6.35 -1.57 10.64
N SER A 114 6.76 -0.33 10.89
CA SER A 114 8.06 0.20 10.53
C SER A 114 9.22 -0.57 11.19
N SER A 115 9.06 -0.99 12.45
CA SER A 115 10.09 -1.73 13.19
C SER A 115 10.29 -3.14 12.63
N VAL A 116 9.22 -3.78 12.20
CA VAL A 116 9.27 -5.11 11.56
C VAL A 116 9.91 -5.01 10.18
N GLY A 117 9.57 -3.97 9.41
CA GLY A 117 10.21 -3.69 8.11
C GLY A 117 11.70 -3.43 8.27
N ALA A 118 12.10 -2.67 9.28
CA ALA A 118 13.51 -2.41 9.59
C ALA A 118 14.29 -3.70 9.89
N ALA A 119 13.72 -4.62 10.68
CA ALA A 119 14.32 -5.90 10.99
C ALA A 119 14.50 -6.78 9.73
N VAL A 120 13.49 -6.81 8.85
CA VAL A 120 13.56 -7.52 7.57
C VAL A 120 14.62 -6.91 6.65
N ALA A 121 14.67 -5.58 6.57
CA ALA A 121 15.68 -4.88 5.76
C ALA A 121 17.11 -5.22 6.23
N ALA A 122 17.35 -5.20 7.55
CA ALA A 122 18.64 -5.57 8.13
C ALA A 122 19.02 -7.02 7.81
N LYS A 123 18.07 -7.95 7.84
CA LYS A 123 18.29 -9.35 7.51
C LYS A 123 18.64 -9.56 6.02
N ALA A 124 17.96 -8.85 5.12
CA ALA A 124 18.24 -8.89 3.69
C ALA A 124 19.63 -8.28 3.38
N ASP A 125 19.95 -7.14 4.00
CA ASP A 125 21.24 -6.46 3.84
C ASP A 125 22.42 -7.33 4.29
N ALA A 126 22.27 -8.07 5.40
CA ALA A 126 23.26 -9.04 5.88
C ALA A 126 23.54 -10.19 4.88
N GLN A 127 22.63 -10.43 3.94
CA GLN A 127 22.76 -11.40 2.85
C GLN A 127 23.17 -10.73 1.50
N GLY A 128 23.46 -9.43 1.53
CA GLY A 128 23.82 -8.66 0.34
C GLY A 128 22.64 -8.41 -0.62
N ILE A 129 21.40 -8.56 -0.15
CA ILE A 129 20.18 -8.31 -0.93
C ILE A 129 19.76 -6.87 -0.70
N PRO A 130 19.81 -5.98 -1.71
CA PRO A 130 19.35 -4.62 -1.58
C PRO A 130 17.83 -4.57 -1.33
N VAL A 131 17.41 -3.64 -0.44
CA VAL A 131 16.01 -3.41 -0.09
C VAL A 131 15.56 -2.05 -0.59
N ILE A 132 14.38 -2.01 -1.18
CA ILE A 132 13.63 -0.80 -1.53
C ILE A 132 12.43 -0.72 -0.60
N ASP A 133 12.33 0.35 0.18
CA ASP A 133 11.11 0.70 0.88
C ASP A 133 10.11 1.28 -0.13
N TYR A 134 8.99 0.60 -0.31
CA TYR A 134 7.92 0.98 -1.23
C TYR A 134 6.76 1.60 -0.46
N ASP A 135 6.37 2.82 -0.83
CA ASP A 135 5.33 3.65 -0.18
C ASP A 135 5.63 3.99 1.29
N ARG A 136 6.03 3.04 2.13
CA ARG A 136 6.28 3.20 3.57
C ARG A 136 7.75 3.11 3.91
N LEU A 137 8.31 4.20 4.48
CA LEU A 137 9.68 4.20 4.99
C LEU A 137 9.78 3.44 6.31
N ASN A 138 10.65 2.44 6.37
CA ASN A 138 10.92 1.68 7.58
C ASN A 138 11.99 2.39 8.43
N LEU A 139 11.55 3.16 9.42
CA LEU A 139 12.43 3.93 10.30
C LEU A 139 13.39 3.02 11.09
N GLY A 140 14.67 3.41 11.16
CA GLY A 140 15.72 2.61 11.80
C GLY A 140 16.20 1.42 10.95
N GLY A 141 15.68 1.27 9.71
CA GLY A 141 16.06 0.21 8.80
C GLY A 141 17.37 0.46 8.06
N SER A 142 17.77 -0.50 7.21
CA SER A 142 18.96 -0.45 6.37
C SER A 142 18.65 -0.25 4.87
N SER A 143 17.39 -0.10 4.49
CA SER A 143 16.97 0.12 3.11
C SER A 143 17.70 1.33 2.52
N LYS A 144 18.26 1.18 1.34
CA LYS A 144 19.07 2.23 0.69
C LYS A 144 18.23 3.20 -0.13
N TYR A 145 17.06 2.75 -0.56
CA TYR A 145 16.16 3.50 -1.42
C TYR A 145 14.74 3.46 -0.89
N TYR A 146 14.06 4.58 -1.06
CA TYR A 146 12.65 4.75 -0.73
C TYR A 146 11.92 5.33 -1.94
N VAL A 147 10.78 4.74 -2.29
CA VAL A 147 9.91 5.24 -3.36
C VAL A 147 8.54 5.50 -2.78
N SER A 148 8.08 6.73 -2.85
CA SER A 148 6.79 7.15 -2.30
C SER A 148 6.36 8.50 -2.87
N PHE A 149 5.39 9.11 -2.22
CA PHE A 149 4.93 10.47 -2.46
C PHE A 149 5.53 11.42 -1.42
N ASP A 150 5.48 12.74 -1.68
CA ASP A 150 5.73 13.74 -0.63
C ASP A 150 4.56 13.68 0.38
N ASN A 151 4.75 12.87 1.44
CA ASN A 151 3.70 12.58 2.41
C ASN A 151 3.34 13.80 3.27
N VAL A 152 4.27 14.70 3.52
CA VAL A 152 3.95 15.99 4.17
C VAL A 152 3.05 16.82 3.27
N LYS A 153 3.35 16.86 1.96
CA LYS A 153 2.51 17.55 0.98
C LYS A 153 1.11 16.94 0.88
N VAL A 154 0.99 15.61 0.96
CA VAL A 154 -0.32 14.94 1.04
C VAL A 154 -1.13 15.46 2.22
N GLY A 155 -0.55 15.53 3.42
CA GLY A 155 -1.19 16.09 4.59
C GLY A 155 -1.57 17.57 4.43
N GLU A 156 -0.68 18.39 3.82
CA GLU A 156 -0.99 19.79 3.50
C GLU A 156 -2.22 19.90 2.58
N LEU A 157 -2.33 19.03 1.55
CA LEU A 157 -3.49 19.01 0.64
C LEU A 157 -4.79 18.65 1.39
N GLN A 158 -4.76 17.71 2.33
CA GLN A 158 -5.90 17.38 3.18
C GLN A 158 -6.30 18.58 4.05
N GLY A 159 -5.32 19.19 4.74
CA GLY A 159 -5.55 20.39 5.55
C GLY A 159 -6.12 21.55 4.74
N GLN A 160 -5.57 21.83 3.54
CA GLN A 160 -6.05 22.84 2.61
C GLN A 160 -7.48 22.59 2.15
N GLY A 161 -7.79 21.32 1.83
CA GLY A 161 -9.14 20.90 1.44
C GLY A 161 -10.14 21.21 2.54
N LEU A 162 -9.86 20.78 3.78
CA LEU A 162 -10.75 21.03 4.91
C LEU A 162 -10.88 22.51 5.24
N ALA A 163 -9.75 23.25 5.30
CA ALA A 163 -9.76 24.69 5.55
C ALA A 163 -10.59 25.45 4.50
N THR A 164 -10.51 25.03 3.23
CA THR A 164 -11.31 25.60 2.14
C THR A 164 -12.81 25.33 2.34
N ALA A 165 -13.16 24.11 2.72
CA ALA A 165 -14.54 23.72 2.96
C ALA A 165 -15.19 24.47 4.14
N LEU A 166 -14.39 24.86 5.14
CA LEU A 166 -14.85 25.49 6.38
C LEU A 166 -14.62 27.00 6.44
N LYS A 167 -14.09 27.63 5.38
CA LYS A 167 -13.63 29.03 5.38
C LYS A 167 -14.65 30.07 5.87
N ASP A 168 -15.94 29.79 5.67
CA ASP A 168 -17.04 30.70 6.02
C ASP A 168 -17.67 30.35 7.39
N LYS A 169 -17.13 29.38 8.13
CA LYS A 169 -17.67 28.90 9.40
C LYS A 169 -16.68 29.08 10.55
N LYS A 170 -16.74 30.22 11.24
CA LYS A 170 -15.88 30.51 12.40
C LYS A 170 -16.16 29.57 13.57
N GLY A 171 -15.09 29.13 14.23
CA GLY A 171 -15.15 28.23 15.37
C GLY A 171 -15.65 26.83 15.00
N ALA A 172 -15.57 26.44 13.72
CA ALA A 172 -15.99 25.12 13.25
C ALA A 172 -15.26 24.00 14.00
N GLU A 173 -16.02 23.02 14.50
CA GLU A 173 -15.49 21.90 15.26
C GLU A 173 -14.99 20.79 14.33
N VAL A 174 -13.71 20.43 14.50
CA VAL A 174 -13.00 19.47 13.65
C VAL A 174 -12.59 18.25 14.45
N ILE A 175 -12.82 17.05 13.89
CA ILE A 175 -12.29 15.78 14.38
C ILE A 175 -11.27 15.28 13.35
N GLN A 176 -10.12 14.79 13.82
CA GLN A 176 -9.07 14.19 12.98
C GLN A 176 -9.00 12.68 13.26
N ILE A 177 -9.21 11.87 12.24
CA ILE A 177 -9.08 10.40 12.25
C ILE A 177 -7.85 10.05 11.42
N GLU A 178 -6.75 9.81 12.16
CA GLU A 178 -5.42 9.66 11.60
C GLU A 178 -5.10 8.21 11.24
N GLY A 179 -3.96 8.01 10.56
CA GLY A 179 -3.49 6.68 10.20
C GLY A 179 -2.88 5.89 11.36
N ALA A 180 -2.31 4.73 11.04
CA ALA A 180 -1.69 3.87 12.03
C ALA A 180 -0.40 4.50 12.60
N PRO A 181 -0.21 4.53 13.92
CA PRO A 181 0.98 5.11 14.54
C PRO A 181 2.27 4.33 14.25
N THR A 182 2.15 3.09 13.76
CA THR A 182 3.28 2.24 13.35
C THR A 182 3.74 2.50 11.91
N ASP A 183 3.02 3.36 11.18
CA ASP A 183 3.33 3.78 9.81
C ASP A 183 3.85 5.22 9.81
N ASN A 184 5.09 5.41 9.37
CA ASN A 184 5.70 6.74 9.30
C ASN A 184 4.91 7.72 8.40
N ASN A 185 4.23 7.23 7.37
CA ASN A 185 3.43 8.09 6.49
C ASN A 185 2.30 8.77 7.28
N ALA A 186 1.66 8.07 8.22
CA ALA A 186 0.62 8.67 9.07
C ALA A 186 1.15 9.87 9.86
N THR A 187 2.36 9.76 10.41
CA THR A 187 3.03 10.87 11.09
C THR A 187 3.28 12.06 10.14
N LEU A 188 3.75 11.80 8.93
CA LEU A 188 4.03 12.84 7.93
C LEU A 188 2.75 13.49 7.41
N PHE A 189 1.65 12.73 7.27
CA PHE A 189 0.34 13.30 6.92
C PHE A 189 -0.13 14.26 8.01
N THR A 190 -0.08 13.82 9.28
CA THR A 190 -0.45 14.67 10.42
C THR A 190 0.42 15.93 10.48
N GLU A 191 1.74 15.82 10.25
CA GLU A 191 2.64 16.98 10.15
C GLU A 191 2.16 17.97 9.08
N GLY A 192 1.84 17.49 7.89
CA GLY A 192 1.32 18.31 6.79
C GLY A 192 -0.02 18.96 7.11
N GLN A 193 -0.95 18.22 7.69
CA GLN A 193 -2.25 18.73 8.15
C GLN A 193 -2.07 19.84 9.19
N GLU A 194 -1.19 19.63 10.18
CA GLU A 194 -0.90 20.60 11.22
C GLU A 194 -0.30 21.91 10.69
N LYS A 195 0.56 21.85 9.66
CA LYS A 195 1.10 23.06 9.00
C LYS A 195 -0.01 23.98 8.52
N ILE A 196 -1.15 23.43 8.09
CA ILE A 196 -2.29 24.19 7.56
C ILE A 196 -3.32 24.48 8.67
N LEU A 197 -3.67 23.49 9.48
CA LEU A 197 -4.80 23.59 10.41
C LEU A 197 -4.43 24.20 11.77
N LYS A 198 -3.22 23.98 12.25
CA LYS A 198 -2.77 24.48 13.57
C LYS A 198 -2.85 26.01 13.71
N PRO A 199 -2.47 26.81 12.69
CA PRO A 199 -2.70 28.27 12.74
C PRO A 199 -4.19 28.61 12.90
N LEU A 200 -5.10 27.88 12.25
CA LEU A 200 -6.56 28.11 12.32
C LEU A 200 -7.14 27.68 13.69
N TYR A 201 -6.58 26.63 14.30
CA TYR A 201 -6.92 26.27 15.68
C TYR A 201 -6.43 27.31 16.67
N THR A 202 -5.23 27.85 16.45
CA THR A 202 -4.63 28.87 17.33
C THR A 202 -5.39 30.21 17.25
N SER A 203 -5.87 30.60 16.07
CA SER A 203 -6.66 31.83 15.89
C SER A 203 -8.12 31.69 16.39
N GLY A 204 -8.58 30.46 16.61
CA GLY A 204 -9.98 30.17 16.92
C GLY A 204 -10.91 30.18 15.70
N ASP A 205 -10.37 30.26 14.49
CA ASP A 205 -11.18 30.10 13.26
C ASP A 205 -11.71 28.67 13.13
N LEU A 206 -10.94 27.68 13.60
CA LEU A 206 -11.37 26.30 13.79
C LEU A 206 -11.12 25.86 15.25
N LYS A 207 -11.82 24.81 15.68
CA LYS A 207 -11.65 24.19 16.99
C LYS A 207 -11.36 22.70 16.81
N LEU A 208 -10.19 22.24 17.21
CA LEU A 208 -9.90 20.81 17.26
C LEU A 208 -10.63 20.19 18.45
N VAL A 209 -11.54 19.26 18.18
CA VAL A 209 -12.23 18.44 19.19
C VAL A 209 -11.31 17.34 19.65
N GLN A 210 -10.79 16.55 18.72
CA GLN A 210 -9.86 15.45 18.98
C GLN A 210 -9.12 15.07 17.71
N SER A 211 -7.85 14.67 17.85
CA SER A 211 -7.07 13.95 16.85
C SER A 211 -6.79 12.55 17.38
N GLN A 212 -7.10 11.51 16.60
CA GLN A 212 -7.04 10.13 17.04
C GLN A 212 -6.42 9.22 15.97
N PRO A 213 -5.25 8.63 16.23
CA PRO A 213 -4.68 7.62 15.37
C PRO A 213 -5.49 6.32 15.44
N ILE A 214 -5.56 5.62 14.32
CA ILE A 214 -6.32 4.37 14.17
C ILE A 214 -5.33 3.22 13.92
N GLU A 215 -5.28 2.32 14.88
CA GLU A 215 -4.42 1.14 14.83
C GLU A 215 -4.65 0.35 13.52
N LYS A 216 -3.53 -0.03 12.88
CA LYS A 216 -3.53 -0.85 11.65
C LYS A 216 -4.32 -0.25 10.48
N TRP A 217 -4.63 1.04 10.50
CA TRP A 217 -5.52 1.65 9.51
C TRP A 217 -6.92 0.98 9.45
N ASP A 218 -7.37 0.34 10.54
CA ASP A 218 -8.58 -0.47 10.55
C ASP A 218 -9.84 0.42 10.48
N ASN A 219 -10.59 0.29 9.37
CA ASN A 219 -11.77 1.08 9.10
C ASN A 219 -12.90 0.86 10.12
N GLN A 220 -13.01 -0.34 10.72
CA GLN A 220 -14.02 -0.62 11.74
C GLN A 220 -13.66 0.01 13.08
N ILE A 221 -12.39 -0.04 13.45
CA ILE A 221 -11.87 0.69 14.61
C ILE A 221 -12.10 2.18 14.40
N GLY A 222 -11.78 2.71 13.19
CA GLY A 222 -12.02 4.11 12.80
C GLY A 222 -13.47 4.53 12.97
N ALA A 223 -14.42 3.72 12.48
CA ALA A 223 -15.86 3.98 12.66
C ALA A 223 -16.26 4.04 14.12
N THR A 224 -15.84 3.04 14.92
CA THR A 224 -16.16 2.95 16.35
C THR A 224 -15.62 4.15 17.12
N VAL A 225 -14.35 4.47 16.90
CA VAL A 225 -13.68 5.59 17.56
C VAL A 225 -14.34 6.93 17.17
N PHE A 226 -14.58 7.14 15.88
CA PHE A 226 -15.25 8.35 15.42
C PHE A 226 -16.65 8.49 16.03
N GLU A 227 -17.46 7.41 16.10
CA GLU A 227 -18.78 7.42 16.70
C GLU A 227 -18.74 7.78 18.21
N GLN A 228 -17.73 7.28 18.94
CA GLN A 228 -17.50 7.62 20.34
C GLN A 228 -17.16 9.10 20.52
N ILE A 229 -16.23 9.64 19.72
CA ILE A 229 -15.85 11.05 19.78
C ILE A 229 -17.04 11.94 19.42
N LEU A 230 -17.76 11.64 18.35
CA LEU A 230 -18.93 12.39 17.90
C LEU A 230 -20.02 12.41 18.97
N THR A 231 -20.33 11.27 19.57
CA THR A 231 -21.33 11.15 20.63
C THR A 231 -20.88 11.90 21.90
N GLY A 232 -19.61 11.75 22.29
CA GLY A 232 -19.02 12.47 23.43
C GLY A 232 -19.04 13.98 23.25
N ASN A 233 -18.98 14.48 22.00
CA ASN A 233 -19.09 15.89 21.65
C ASN A 233 -20.55 16.37 21.40
N GLY A 234 -21.54 15.62 21.88
CA GLY A 234 -22.95 15.97 21.74
C GLY A 234 -23.44 15.95 20.28
N GLN A 235 -22.87 15.07 19.46
CA GLN A 235 -23.17 14.90 18.04
C GLN A 235 -22.83 16.14 17.18
N LYS A 236 -21.90 16.98 17.66
CA LYS A 236 -21.46 18.18 16.95
C LYS A 236 -20.13 17.90 16.26
N VAL A 237 -20.08 18.19 14.98
CA VAL A 237 -18.87 18.19 14.14
C VAL A 237 -19.17 19.01 12.90
N ASP A 238 -18.22 19.82 12.48
CA ASP A 238 -18.34 20.70 11.32
C ASP A 238 -17.44 20.26 10.17
N GLY A 239 -16.39 19.48 10.47
CA GLY A 239 -15.51 18.92 9.48
C GLY A 239 -14.68 17.75 10.04
N VAL A 240 -14.30 16.84 9.18
CA VAL A 240 -13.47 15.68 9.56
C VAL A 240 -12.26 15.58 8.64
N VAL A 241 -11.07 15.56 9.24
CA VAL A 241 -9.89 15.03 8.56
C VAL A 241 -9.95 13.52 8.70
N ALA A 242 -10.04 12.81 7.58
CA ALA A 242 -9.83 11.38 7.53
C ALA A 242 -8.58 11.10 6.68
N ALA A 243 -7.63 10.37 7.23
CA ALA A 243 -6.31 10.23 6.66
C ALA A 243 -6.28 9.46 5.33
N ASN A 244 -7.28 8.61 5.04
CA ASN A 244 -7.47 7.98 3.74
C ASN A 244 -8.96 7.73 3.42
N ASP A 245 -9.24 7.26 2.19
CA ASP A 245 -10.62 7.01 1.72
C ASP A 245 -11.31 5.88 2.48
N GLY A 246 -10.57 4.89 2.97
CA GLY A 246 -11.12 3.81 3.80
C GLY A 246 -11.67 4.36 5.12
N LEU A 247 -10.88 5.16 5.83
CA LEU A 247 -11.30 5.85 7.05
C LEU A 247 -12.39 6.88 6.77
N ALA A 248 -12.32 7.59 5.63
CA ALA A 248 -13.38 8.51 5.19
C ALA A 248 -14.71 7.77 5.01
N GLY A 249 -14.72 6.61 4.35
CA GLY A 249 -15.91 5.76 4.21
C GLY A 249 -16.48 5.29 5.54
N ALA A 250 -15.62 4.95 6.50
CA ALA A 250 -16.00 4.59 7.86
C ALA A 250 -16.66 5.77 8.59
N VAL A 251 -16.06 6.95 8.53
CA VAL A 251 -16.61 8.21 9.06
C VAL A 251 -17.96 8.53 8.42
N ILE A 252 -18.06 8.47 7.09
CA ILE A 252 -19.31 8.75 6.35
C ILE A 252 -20.41 7.79 6.76
N THR A 253 -20.08 6.51 7.00
CA THR A 253 -21.06 5.52 7.48
C THR A 253 -21.64 5.91 8.84
N VAL A 254 -20.81 6.43 9.74
CA VAL A 254 -21.27 6.95 11.03
C VAL A 254 -22.09 8.24 10.84
N LEU A 255 -21.59 9.18 10.02
CA LEU A 255 -22.34 10.43 9.73
C LEU A 255 -23.74 10.15 9.17
N LYS A 256 -23.92 9.10 8.36
CA LYS A 256 -25.24 8.66 7.86
C LYS A 256 -26.19 8.26 8.98
N LYS A 257 -25.72 7.58 10.03
CA LYS A 257 -26.57 7.23 11.20
C LYS A 257 -27.14 8.45 11.90
N PHE A 258 -26.42 9.58 11.87
CA PHE A 258 -26.81 10.83 12.50
C PHE A 258 -27.40 11.85 11.51
N ASN A 259 -27.64 11.49 10.26
CA ASN A 259 -28.11 12.37 9.17
C ASN A 259 -27.20 13.60 8.94
N LEU A 260 -25.89 13.43 9.10
CA LEU A 260 -24.85 14.46 8.93
C LEU A 260 -24.06 14.30 7.63
N ASN A 261 -24.20 13.18 6.90
CA ASN A 261 -23.51 12.97 5.62
C ASN A 261 -23.91 14.04 4.59
N GLY A 262 -22.98 14.43 3.75
CA GLY A 262 -23.16 15.53 2.79
C GLY A 262 -23.25 16.94 3.39
N LYS A 263 -23.33 17.04 4.73
CA LYS A 263 -23.33 18.32 5.47
C LYS A 263 -22.00 18.62 6.13
N VAL A 264 -21.28 17.57 6.51
CA VAL A 264 -19.96 17.64 7.14
C VAL A 264 -18.91 17.28 6.09
N PRO A 265 -18.02 18.22 5.69
CA PRO A 265 -16.94 17.91 4.79
C PRO A 265 -15.96 16.91 5.41
N VAL A 266 -15.65 15.86 4.66
CA VAL A 266 -14.71 14.79 5.04
C VAL A 266 -13.59 14.77 4.01
N THR A 267 -12.32 14.71 4.47
CA THR A 267 -11.17 14.54 3.60
C THR A 267 -10.91 13.06 3.33
N GLY A 268 -10.00 12.77 2.41
CA GLY A 268 -9.53 11.42 2.13
C GLY A 268 -8.19 11.43 1.41
N GLN A 269 -7.74 10.25 1.00
CA GLN A 269 -6.52 10.00 0.24
C GLN A 269 -6.64 8.66 -0.47
N ASP A 270 -5.94 8.49 -1.57
CA ASP A 270 -5.77 7.35 -2.47
C ASP A 270 -6.65 7.42 -3.73
N ALA A 271 -7.67 8.25 -3.77
CA ALA A 271 -8.62 8.36 -4.89
C ALA A 271 -9.15 6.98 -5.32
N THR A 272 -9.54 6.17 -4.33
CA THR A 272 -10.13 4.86 -4.56
C THR A 272 -11.48 4.96 -5.27
N PRO A 273 -11.95 3.91 -5.97
CA PRO A 273 -13.28 3.96 -6.59
C PRO A 273 -14.39 4.36 -5.62
N ASP A 274 -14.40 3.80 -4.40
CA ASP A 274 -15.39 4.14 -3.37
C ASP A 274 -15.25 5.58 -2.87
N GLY A 275 -13.99 6.06 -2.68
CA GLY A 275 -13.71 7.44 -2.30
C GLY A 275 -14.16 8.43 -3.39
N LEU A 276 -13.86 8.15 -4.66
CA LEU A 276 -14.29 8.97 -5.79
C LEU A 276 -15.83 8.98 -5.95
N GLN A 277 -16.48 7.84 -5.74
CA GLN A 277 -17.95 7.79 -5.68
C GLN A 277 -18.49 8.64 -4.53
N ALA A 278 -17.87 8.59 -3.34
CA ALA A 278 -18.29 9.42 -2.21
C ALA A 278 -18.08 10.92 -2.51
N VAL A 279 -16.99 11.29 -3.19
CA VAL A 279 -16.76 12.67 -3.65
C VAL A 279 -17.81 13.10 -4.67
N LEU A 280 -18.16 12.24 -5.63
CA LEU A 280 -19.20 12.53 -6.63
C LEU A 280 -20.58 12.70 -5.99
N ARG A 281 -20.93 11.91 -4.93
CA ARG A 281 -22.18 12.05 -4.16
C ARG A 281 -22.20 13.30 -3.27
N GLY A 282 -21.01 13.85 -2.94
CA GLY A 282 -20.88 14.93 -1.96
C GLY A 282 -20.85 14.46 -0.51
N ASP A 283 -20.75 13.15 -0.26
CA ASP A 283 -20.56 12.57 1.07
C ASP A 283 -19.12 12.79 1.58
N GLN A 284 -18.14 12.84 0.66
CA GLN A 284 -16.74 13.21 0.89
C GLN A 284 -16.45 14.51 0.13
N TYR A 285 -15.73 15.46 0.75
CA TYR A 285 -15.43 16.75 0.13
C TYR A 285 -14.31 16.65 -0.90
N MET A 286 -13.26 15.89 -0.58
CA MET A 286 -12.10 15.71 -1.44
C MET A 286 -11.36 14.42 -1.11
N THR A 287 -10.54 13.99 -2.04
CA THR A 287 -9.50 13.00 -1.83
C THR A 287 -8.16 13.51 -2.35
N VAL A 288 -7.07 12.85 -2.00
CA VAL A 288 -5.74 13.10 -2.58
C VAL A 288 -5.41 11.97 -3.54
N PHE A 289 -5.23 12.31 -4.80
CA PHE A 289 -4.79 11.37 -5.84
C PHE A 289 -3.28 11.20 -5.81
N LYS A 290 -2.85 9.96 -5.69
CA LYS A 290 -1.47 9.50 -5.80
C LYS A 290 -1.34 8.65 -7.07
N PRO A 291 -0.49 9.02 -8.06
CA PRO A 291 -0.32 8.24 -9.28
C PRO A 291 0.49 6.96 -9.01
N ILE A 292 -0.14 5.92 -8.45
CA ILE A 292 0.49 4.63 -8.06
C ILE A 292 1.23 3.97 -9.22
N LYS A 293 0.76 4.16 -10.46
CA LYS A 293 1.47 3.67 -11.64
C LYS A 293 2.89 4.22 -11.73
N ALA A 294 3.08 5.51 -11.50
CA ALA A 294 4.40 6.15 -11.52
C ALA A 294 5.29 5.63 -10.37
N GLU A 295 4.71 5.35 -9.20
CA GLU A 295 5.41 4.76 -8.06
C GLU A 295 5.89 3.34 -8.39
N ALA A 296 5.03 2.50 -8.96
CA ALA A 296 5.37 1.15 -9.39
C ALA A 296 6.45 1.15 -10.49
N GLU A 297 6.36 2.05 -11.49
CA GLU A 297 7.35 2.17 -12.57
C GLU A 297 8.71 2.64 -12.05
N ALA A 298 8.75 3.63 -11.14
CA ALA A 298 9.98 4.10 -10.52
C ALA A 298 10.65 2.98 -9.69
N THR A 299 9.84 2.25 -8.92
CA THR A 299 10.30 1.10 -8.12
C THR A 299 10.87 -0.01 -8.99
N ALA A 300 10.20 -0.35 -10.09
CA ALA A 300 10.67 -1.38 -11.01
C ALA A 300 12.00 -1.01 -11.68
N LYS A 301 12.16 0.25 -12.09
CA LYS A 301 13.44 0.75 -12.64
C LYS A 301 14.57 0.66 -11.62
N LEU A 302 14.34 1.09 -10.37
CA LEU A 302 15.32 0.95 -9.29
C LEU A 302 15.67 -0.52 -9.06
N ALA A 303 14.68 -1.39 -8.98
CA ALA A 303 14.90 -2.83 -8.80
C ALA A 303 15.72 -3.44 -9.94
N GLY A 304 15.45 -3.05 -11.20
CA GLY A 304 16.18 -3.50 -12.36
C GLY A 304 17.65 -3.09 -12.35
N LEU A 305 17.97 -1.88 -11.89
CA LEU A 305 19.34 -1.39 -11.73
C LEU A 305 20.05 -2.10 -10.58
N LEU A 306 19.42 -2.23 -9.43
CA LEU A 306 19.97 -2.89 -8.25
C LEU A 306 20.23 -4.38 -8.49
N ALA A 307 19.35 -5.05 -9.22
CA ALA A 307 19.51 -6.45 -9.59
C ALA A 307 20.75 -6.70 -10.48
N LYS A 308 21.18 -5.66 -11.21
CA LYS A 308 22.43 -5.66 -12.03
C LYS A 308 23.64 -5.12 -11.27
N GLY A 309 23.47 -4.69 -10.02
CA GLY A 309 24.54 -4.05 -9.22
C GLY A 309 24.84 -2.60 -9.63
N ASP A 310 24.00 -1.98 -10.47
CA ASP A 310 24.16 -0.58 -10.91
C ASP A 310 23.59 0.42 -9.89
N THR A 311 24.32 0.60 -8.79
CA THR A 311 23.95 1.58 -7.75
C THR A 311 24.09 3.03 -8.26
N ALA A 312 25.05 3.30 -9.17
CA ALA A 312 25.20 4.64 -9.73
C ALA A 312 24.02 5.05 -10.61
N GLY A 313 23.46 4.09 -11.36
CA GLY A 313 22.21 4.29 -12.10
C GLY A 313 21.02 4.51 -11.18
N ALA A 314 20.90 3.72 -10.11
CA ALA A 314 19.83 3.85 -9.10
C ALA A 314 19.88 5.24 -8.42
N ASP A 315 21.08 5.73 -8.08
CA ASP A 315 21.29 7.05 -7.47
C ASP A 315 20.83 8.21 -8.37
N LYS A 316 20.91 8.05 -9.70
CA LYS A 316 20.42 9.06 -10.66
C LYS A 316 18.89 9.13 -10.72
N ILE A 317 18.20 8.06 -10.34
CA ILE A 317 16.72 8.02 -10.27
C ILE A 317 16.25 8.55 -8.91
N ALA A 318 16.86 8.09 -7.82
CA ALA A 318 16.52 8.48 -6.45
C ALA A 318 17.23 9.80 -6.08
N THR A 319 16.73 10.91 -6.64
CA THR A 319 17.33 12.26 -6.46
C THR A 319 16.83 12.99 -5.23
N GLY A 320 15.70 12.55 -4.65
CA GLY A 320 15.18 13.06 -3.38
C GLY A 320 15.87 12.44 -2.18
N VAL A 321 15.61 13.01 -1.03
CA VAL A 321 16.12 12.55 0.27
C VAL A 321 14.99 12.57 1.29
N THR A 322 14.82 11.47 2.02
CA THR A 322 13.89 11.38 3.15
C THR A 322 14.67 11.11 4.42
N LYS A 323 14.36 11.86 5.47
CA LYS A 323 15.01 11.70 6.78
C LYS A 323 14.43 10.50 7.53
N ASP A 324 15.26 9.51 7.82
CA ASP A 324 14.97 8.48 8.81
C ASP A 324 15.36 9.01 10.20
N THR A 325 14.37 9.46 10.95
CA THR A 325 14.60 10.10 12.27
C THR A 325 15.04 9.10 13.34
N THR A 326 14.65 7.84 13.22
CA THR A 326 15.04 6.77 14.15
C THR A 326 16.44 6.26 13.86
N GLY A 327 16.76 6.04 12.59
CA GLY A 327 18.10 5.61 12.15
C GLY A 327 19.12 6.76 12.06
N ASN A 328 18.67 8.01 12.26
CA ASN A 328 19.47 9.23 12.10
C ASN A 328 20.28 9.25 10.79
N ARG A 329 19.63 8.88 9.70
CA ARG A 329 20.23 8.77 8.36
C ARG A 329 19.35 9.42 7.31
N ASP A 330 19.96 9.74 6.18
CA ASP A 330 19.26 10.18 4.99
C ASP A 330 19.08 8.98 4.04
N VAL A 331 17.86 8.79 3.53
CA VAL A 331 17.52 7.73 2.59
C VAL A 331 17.27 8.34 1.22
N LYS A 332 18.00 7.86 0.20
CA LYS A 332 17.78 8.28 -1.19
C LYS A 332 16.39 7.94 -1.63
N SER A 333 15.66 8.90 -2.16
CA SER A 333 14.23 8.76 -2.37
C SER A 333 13.80 9.20 -3.76
N VAL A 334 12.77 8.52 -4.28
CA VAL A 334 11.93 9.02 -5.36
C VAL A 334 10.63 9.49 -4.72
N LEU A 335 10.42 10.80 -4.67
CA LEU A 335 9.21 11.39 -4.11
C LEU A 335 8.36 11.93 -5.25
N LEU A 336 7.14 11.40 -5.36
CA LEU A 336 6.19 11.73 -6.41
C LEU A 336 5.18 12.77 -5.94
N ASP A 337 4.67 13.57 -6.88
CA ASP A 337 3.65 14.56 -6.60
C ASP A 337 2.27 13.92 -6.41
N ALA A 338 1.51 14.48 -5.48
CA ALA A 338 0.12 14.15 -5.23
C ALA A 338 -0.78 15.34 -5.58
N GLN A 339 -2.07 15.10 -5.84
CA GLN A 339 -3.02 16.11 -6.28
C GLN A 339 -4.30 16.09 -5.43
N LEU A 340 -4.78 17.27 -5.04
CA LEU A 340 -6.07 17.43 -4.39
C LEU A 340 -7.18 17.30 -5.43
N ILE A 341 -8.11 16.36 -5.21
CA ILE A 341 -9.24 16.04 -6.08
C ILE A 341 -10.54 16.37 -5.36
N THR A 342 -11.19 17.43 -5.81
CA THR A 342 -12.58 17.76 -5.52
C THR A 342 -13.51 17.22 -6.60
N LYS A 343 -14.80 17.31 -6.41
CA LYS A 343 -15.82 16.77 -7.34
C LYS A 343 -15.58 17.18 -8.80
N ASP A 344 -15.26 18.44 -9.04
CA ASP A 344 -14.97 19.00 -10.36
C ASP A 344 -13.69 18.47 -11.02
N LYS A 345 -12.79 17.85 -10.20
CA LYS A 345 -11.50 17.28 -10.64
C LYS A 345 -11.48 15.77 -10.75
N VAL A 346 -12.57 15.07 -10.43
CA VAL A 346 -12.61 13.60 -10.49
C VAL A 346 -12.23 13.08 -11.87
N LYS A 347 -12.63 13.78 -12.93
CA LYS A 347 -12.26 13.43 -14.30
C LYS A 347 -10.74 13.29 -14.50
N THR A 348 -9.93 14.08 -13.80
CA THR A 348 -8.46 14.01 -13.91
C THR A 348 -7.91 12.63 -13.54
N VAL A 349 -8.51 11.97 -12.56
CA VAL A 349 -8.09 10.63 -12.11
C VAL A 349 -8.43 9.57 -13.16
N VAL A 350 -9.59 9.71 -13.82
CA VAL A 350 -10.01 8.84 -14.93
C VAL A 350 -9.13 9.06 -16.16
N ASP A 351 -8.88 10.32 -16.53
CA ASP A 351 -8.02 10.67 -17.65
C ASP A 351 -6.57 10.19 -17.47
N ALA A 352 -6.10 10.12 -16.24
CA ALA A 352 -4.81 9.53 -15.90
C ALA A 352 -4.79 7.98 -16.00
N GLY A 353 -5.95 7.36 -16.27
CA GLY A 353 -6.09 5.90 -16.36
C GLY A 353 -5.92 5.17 -15.01
N ALA A 354 -6.04 5.90 -13.90
CA ALA A 354 -5.90 5.32 -12.56
C ALA A 354 -7.13 4.53 -12.13
N VAL A 355 -8.33 4.98 -12.54
CA VAL A 355 -9.60 4.27 -12.37
C VAL A 355 -10.40 4.33 -13.67
N LYS A 356 -11.26 3.36 -13.90
CA LYS A 356 -12.16 3.36 -15.05
C LYS A 356 -13.45 4.14 -14.72
N ALA A 357 -13.98 4.86 -15.68
CA ALA A 357 -15.27 5.53 -15.52
C ALA A 357 -16.38 4.55 -15.06
N SER A 358 -16.37 3.32 -15.56
CA SER A 358 -17.35 2.28 -15.17
C SER A 358 -17.27 1.87 -13.68
N GLU A 359 -16.15 2.09 -13.04
CA GLU A 359 -15.96 1.78 -11.61
C GLU A 359 -16.55 2.87 -10.70
N ILE A 360 -16.64 4.10 -11.20
CA ILE A 360 -17.11 5.25 -10.41
C ILE A 360 -18.47 5.80 -10.85
N CYS A 361 -18.82 5.64 -12.13
CA CYS A 361 -20.10 6.13 -12.69
C CYS A 361 -21.20 5.07 -12.56
N VAL A 362 -21.43 4.60 -11.32
CA VAL A 362 -22.53 3.67 -11.03
C VAL A 362 -23.91 4.34 -11.23
N ALA A 363 -24.99 3.55 -11.21
CA ALA A 363 -26.31 4.00 -11.66
C ALA A 363 -26.78 5.33 -11.08
N ASP A 364 -26.61 5.55 -9.76
CA ASP A 364 -26.98 6.79 -9.07
C ASP A 364 -26.06 7.99 -9.38
N LEU A 365 -24.87 7.73 -9.97
CA LEU A 365 -23.90 8.75 -10.34
C LEU A 365 -23.84 9.03 -11.84
N ALA A 366 -24.60 8.32 -12.67
CA ALA A 366 -24.54 8.43 -14.14
C ALA A 366 -24.79 9.88 -14.61
N ALA A 367 -25.76 10.60 -14.01
CA ALA A 367 -26.06 11.98 -14.35
C ALA A 367 -24.90 12.93 -14.01
N VAL A 368 -24.31 12.78 -12.83
CA VAL A 368 -23.15 13.57 -12.36
C VAL A 368 -21.94 13.31 -13.24
N CYS A 369 -21.67 12.04 -13.57
CA CYS A 369 -20.59 11.69 -14.49
C CYS A 369 -20.75 12.33 -15.86
N THR A 370 -22.00 12.33 -16.40
CA THR A 370 -22.30 12.97 -17.69
C THR A 370 -22.05 14.48 -17.63
N GLU A 371 -22.50 15.14 -16.56
CA GLU A 371 -22.28 16.58 -16.32
C GLU A 371 -20.78 16.93 -16.29
N LEU A 372 -19.97 16.10 -15.62
CA LEU A 372 -18.53 16.29 -15.48
C LEU A 372 -17.72 15.75 -16.69
N GLY A 373 -18.38 15.21 -17.71
CA GLY A 373 -17.72 14.67 -18.91
C GLY A 373 -16.86 13.43 -18.64
N ILE A 374 -17.17 12.67 -17.58
CA ILE A 374 -16.52 11.42 -17.25
C ILE A 374 -17.13 10.31 -18.13
N LYS A 375 -16.30 9.63 -18.93
CA LYS A 375 -16.74 8.65 -19.95
C LYS A 375 -15.94 7.36 -19.83
#